data_c55b9b7d79e2065205d58dd8c1b846f8
#
_entry.id   c55b9b7d79e2065205d58dd8c1b846f8
#
_cell.length_a   1.000
_cell.length_b   1.000
_cell.length_c   1.000
_cell.angle_alpha   90.00
_cell.angle_beta   90.00
_cell.angle_gamma   90.00
#
_symmetry.space_group_name_H-M   'P 1'
#
loop_
_entity.id
_entity.type
_entity.pdbx_description
1 polymer ?
#
loop_
_entity_poly.entity_id
_entity_poly.type
_entity_poly.pdbx_seq_one_letter_code
_entity_poly.pdbx_strand_id
1 'polypeptide(L)'
;ALLPTGPAIGAGTSAVSRFTTSGGVWVRPDNVQLAINATQFLATTPTLWDSSLSVTANGNYITTRTWAGAATLTTAGASTTTCNNWASAASTSYGWVGLPASSRKSTAFANYATMGGITQCDNTQHRVYCLQQ
;
A
#
# COMPACT_ATOMS: atom_id res chain seq x y z
N ALA A 1 -4.85 -7.72 3.36
CA ALA A 1 -4.59 -6.45 2.70
C ALA A 1 -3.30 -5.82 3.22
N LEU A 2 -2.57 -5.15 2.34
CA LEU A 2 -1.33 -4.45 2.68
C LEU A 2 -1.67 -3.03 3.18
N LEU A 3 -2.31 -2.93 4.33
CA LEU A 3 -2.74 -1.66 4.92
C LEU A 3 -2.19 -1.51 6.35
N PRO A 4 -1.57 -0.38 6.67
CA PRO A 4 -1.26 -0.02 8.05
C PRO A 4 -2.54 0.32 8.82
N THR A 5 -2.50 0.29 10.14
CA THR A 5 -3.57 0.81 10.99
C THR A 5 -3.18 2.13 11.61
N GLY A 6 -4.15 2.97 11.86
CA GLY A 6 -3.95 4.27 12.50
C GLY A 6 -5.12 4.58 13.42
N PRO A 7 -5.13 4.00 14.63
CA PRO A 7 -6.20 4.28 15.59
C PRO A 7 -6.21 5.77 15.97
N ALA A 8 -7.37 6.24 16.39
CA ALA A 8 -7.53 7.61 16.88
C ALA A 8 -6.72 7.85 18.17
N ILE A 9 -6.47 6.80 18.95
CA ILE A 9 -5.70 6.83 20.19
C ILE A 9 -4.73 5.64 20.18
N GLY A 10 -3.46 5.92 20.46
CA GLY A 10 -2.39 4.92 20.53
C GLY A 10 -1.55 4.81 19.27
N ALA A 11 -0.63 3.88 19.26
CA ALA A 11 0.27 3.65 18.13
C ALA A 11 -0.43 2.81 17.03
N GLY A 12 -0.40 3.31 15.80
CA GLY A 12 -0.77 2.52 14.63
C GLY A 12 0.23 1.39 14.37
N THR A 13 -0.11 0.49 13.46
CA THR A 13 0.79 -0.55 12.99
C THR A 13 1.20 -0.30 11.53
N SER A 14 2.40 -0.70 11.18
CA SER A 14 2.86 -0.63 9.78
C SER A 14 2.30 -1.80 8.96
N ALA A 15 2.29 -1.66 7.64
CA ALA A 15 1.91 -2.76 6.76
C ALA A 15 2.85 -3.96 6.92
N VAL A 16 4.15 -3.72 7.09
CA VAL A 16 5.17 -4.78 7.28
C VAL A 16 4.88 -5.66 8.47
N SER A 17 4.37 -5.11 9.59
CA SER A 17 4.10 -5.89 10.80
C SER A 17 3.04 -6.97 10.62
N ARG A 18 2.35 -7.00 9.49
CA ARG A 18 1.31 -7.98 9.15
C ARG A 18 1.80 -9.13 8.30
N PHE A 19 3.07 -9.14 7.93
CA PHE A 19 3.67 -10.17 7.10
C PHE A 19 4.83 -10.82 7.82
N THR A 20 5.04 -12.10 7.57
CA THR A 20 6.28 -12.76 7.97
C THR A 20 7.40 -12.36 7.02
N THR A 21 8.61 -12.20 7.53
CA THR A 21 9.78 -11.90 6.71
C THR A 21 10.46 -13.15 6.17
N SER A 22 10.00 -14.34 6.57
CA SER A 22 10.38 -15.62 6.00
C SER A 22 9.51 -15.90 4.77
N GLY A 23 10.09 -16.35 3.69
CA GLY A 23 9.34 -16.73 2.49
C GLY A 23 10.17 -16.64 1.24
N GLY A 24 9.68 -17.24 0.18
CA GLY A 24 10.31 -17.30 -1.14
C GLY A 24 10.05 -16.05 -1.99
N VAL A 25 10.11 -16.26 -3.28
CA VAL A 25 9.89 -15.24 -4.31
C VAL A 25 8.46 -14.71 -4.24
N TRP A 26 8.32 -13.41 -4.31
CA TRP A 26 7.03 -12.75 -4.44
C TRP A 26 6.73 -12.49 -5.92
N VAL A 27 5.56 -12.95 -6.36
CA VAL A 27 5.12 -12.85 -7.74
C VAL A 27 3.73 -12.23 -7.83
N ARG A 28 3.45 -11.61 -8.96
CA ARG A 28 2.11 -11.15 -9.33
C ARG A 28 1.27 -12.34 -9.83
N PRO A 29 -0.07 -12.17 -9.97
CA PRO A 29 -0.95 -13.20 -10.55
C PRO A 29 -0.56 -13.64 -11.98
N ASP A 30 0.17 -12.82 -12.72
CA ASP A 30 0.70 -13.12 -14.05
C ASP A 30 2.12 -13.72 -14.03
N ASN A 31 2.57 -14.20 -12.86
CA ASN A 31 3.88 -14.80 -12.61
C ASN A 31 5.09 -13.88 -12.81
N VAL A 32 4.88 -12.58 -12.93
CA VAL A 32 5.99 -11.63 -12.97
C VAL A 32 6.52 -11.40 -11.54
N GLN A 33 7.83 -11.54 -11.38
CA GLN A 33 8.49 -11.38 -10.09
C GLN A 33 8.38 -9.94 -9.59
N LEU A 34 8.04 -9.80 -8.32
CA LEU A 34 8.02 -8.54 -7.57
C LEU A 34 9.27 -8.37 -6.71
N ALA A 35 9.72 -9.45 -6.11
CA ALA A 35 10.89 -9.47 -5.23
C ALA A 35 11.37 -10.91 -5.03
N ILE A 36 12.66 -11.09 -4.79
CA ILE A 36 13.27 -12.41 -4.58
C ILE A 36 12.88 -13.04 -3.23
N ASN A 37 12.47 -12.23 -2.27
CA ASN A 37 12.00 -12.69 -0.95
C ASN A 37 11.22 -11.58 -0.23
N ALA A 38 10.62 -11.94 0.90
CA ALA A 38 9.84 -11.01 1.73
C ALA A 38 10.68 -9.85 2.27
N THR A 39 11.94 -10.08 2.60
CA THR A 39 12.84 -9.02 3.08
C THR A 39 13.04 -7.94 2.01
N GLN A 40 13.34 -8.33 0.78
CA GLN A 40 13.46 -7.39 -0.34
C GLN A 40 12.13 -6.67 -0.61
N PHE A 41 11.01 -7.39 -0.57
CA PHE A 41 9.70 -6.81 -0.83
C PHE A 41 9.34 -5.73 0.21
N LEU A 42 9.53 -6.04 1.48
CA LEU A 42 9.09 -5.21 2.60
C LEU A 42 10.11 -4.13 3.02
N ALA A 43 11.39 -4.33 2.71
CA ALA A 43 12.44 -3.37 3.06
C ALA A 43 12.28 -2.04 2.31
N THR A 44 12.77 -0.97 2.91
CA THR A 44 12.84 0.35 2.27
C THR A 44 13.96 0.45 1.24
N THR A 45 14.98 -0.39 1.37
CA THR A 45 16.11 -0.51 0.44
C THR A 45 16.20 -1.97 -0.03
N PRO A 46 16.26 -2.24 -1.34
CA PRO A 46 16.25 -1.29 -2.45
C PRO A 46 14.93 -0.52 -2.58
N THR A 47 14.98 0.65 -3.18
CA THR A 47 13.83 1.54 -3.35
C THR A 47 12.85 1.10 -4.44
N LEU A 48 13.22 0.09 -5.20
CA LEU A 48 12.41 -0.47 -6.29
C LEU A 48 12.04 -1.91 -5.97
N TRP A 49 10.85 -2.31 -6.40
CA TRP A 49 10.51 -3.71 -6.68
C TRP A 49 10.97 -4.06 -8.09
N ASP A 50 11.10 -5.35 -8.38
CA ASP A 50 11.47 -5.84 -9.71
C ASP A 50 10.38 -5.52 -10.75
N SER A 51 9.14 -5.31 -10.28
CA SER A 51 7.98 -4.98 -11.11
C SER A 51 6.95 -4.16 -10.31
N SER A 52 5.96 -3.60 -11.00
CA SER A 52 4.84 -2.85 -10.40
C SER A 52 3.76 -3.77 -9.83
N LEU A 53 2.95 -3.25 -8.89
CA LEU A 53 1.81 -3.96 -8.28
C LEU A 53 0.49 -3.78 -9.07
N SER A 54 0.56 -3.46 -10.34
CA SER A 54 -0.58 -3.02 -11.17
C SER A 54 -1.50 -4.12 -11.66
N VAL A 55 -1.34 -5.37 -11.22
CA VAL A 55 -2.17 -6.50 -11.68
C VAL A 55 -3.13 -6.95 -10.58
N THR A 56 -4.41 -7.04 -10.92
CA THR A 56 -5.46 -7.57 -10.04
C THR A 56 -5.38 -9.09 -9.94
N ALA A 57 -6.08 -9.67 -8.97
CA ALA A 57 -6.19 -11.12 -8.84
C ALA A 57 -6.76 -11.82 -10.10
N ASN A 58 -7.53 -11.09 -10.91
CA ASN A 58 -8.09 -11.59 -12.17
C ASN A 58 -7.17 -11.34 -13.39
N GLY A 59 -5.93 -10.94 -13.18
CA GLY A 59 -4.96 -10.68 -14.24
C GLY A 59 -5.12 -9.34 -14.99
N ASN A 60 -6.07 -8.49 -14.60
CA ASN A 60 -6.28 -7.21 -15.25
C ASN A 60 -5.29 -6.15 -14.76
N TYR A 61 -4.78 -5.33 -15.68
CA TYR A 61 -3.94 -4.18 -15.33
C TYR A 61 -4.80 -3.03 -14.80
N ILE A 62 -4.30 -2.36 -13.77
CA ILE A 62 -4.92 -1.18 -13.17
C ILE A 62 -3.93 -0.02 -13.09
N THR A 63 -4.46 1.18 -13.34
CA THR A 63 -3.71 2.44 -13.18
C THR A 63 -4.36 3.35 -12.14
N THR A 64 -5.54 2.99 -11.65
CA THR A 64 -6.24 3.72 -10.60
C THR A 64 -5.45 3.66 -9.30
N ARG A 65 -5.56 4.71 -8.49
CA ARG A 65 -4.88 4.79 -7.20
C ARG A 65 -5.33 3.68 -6.26
N THR A 66 -4.45 3.34 -5.33
CA THR A 66 -4.65 2.28 -4.34
C THR A 66 -4.47 2.86 -2.94
N TRP A 67 -5.36 2.53 -2.03
CA TRP A 67 -5.23 2.92 -0.63
C TRP A 67 -3.94 2.38 -0.03
N ALA A 68 -3.19 3.24 0.61
CA ALA A 68 -1.89 2.94 1.21
C ALA A 68 -1.84 3.23 2.73
N GLY A 69 -2.40 4.33 3.16
CA GLY A 69 -2.56 4.68 4.58
C GLY A 69 -1.31 5.18 5.30
N ALA A 70 -0.12 5.04 4.70
CA ALA A 70 1.14 5.51 5.27
C ALA A 70 2.16 5.84 4.19
N ALA A 71 3.20 6.57 4.54
CA ALA A 71 4.23 7.03 3.60
C ALA A 71 5.14 5.91 3.08
N THR A 72 5.33 4.86 3.85
CA THR A 72 6.14 3.68 3.50
C THR A 72 5.51 2.42 4.08
N LEU A 73 5.96 1.26 3.60
CA LEU A 73 5.54 -0.04 4.14
C LEU A 73 5.85 -0.19 5.64
N THR A 74 6.91 0.45 6.10
CA THR A 74 7.40 0.36 7.50
C THR A 74 6.82 1.44 8.41
N THR A 75 6.16 2.46 7.85
CA THR A 75 5.55 3.53 8.63
C THR A 75 4.19 3.07 9.17
N ALA A 76 3.93 3.34 10.44
CA ALA A 76 2.60 3.15 11.01
C ALA A 76 1.60 4.14 10.40
N GLY A 77 0.36 3.72 10.26
CA GLY A 77 -0.71 4.62 9.87
C GLY A 77 -1.09 5.59 11.01
N ALA A 78 -1.78 6.66 10.65
CA ALA A 78 -2.40 7.58 11.59
C ALA A 78 -3.89 7.72 11.23
N SER A 79 -4.73 8.17 12.15
CA SER A 79 -6.16 8.39 11.86
C SER A 79 -6.37 9.33 10.67
N THR A 80 -5.50 10.33 10.52
CA THR A 80 -5.51 11.31 9.43
C THR A 80 -5.01 10.78 8.08
N THR A 81 -4.41 9.59 8.06
CA THR A 81 -3.86 8.97 6.83
C THR A 81 -4.56 7.67 6.45
N THR A 82 -5.39 7.13 7.32
CA THR A 82 -6.04 5.83 7.19
C THR A 82 -7.57 5.91 7.23
N CYS A 83 -8.18 7.02 6.83
CA CYS A 83 -9.63 7.17 6.92
C CYS A 83 -10.17 6.81 8.31
N ASN A 84 -9.55 7.33 9.36
CA ASN A 84 -9.87 6.99 10.74
C ASN A 84 -9.81 5.46 10.99
N ASN A 85 -8.66 4.87 10.73
CA ASN A 85 -8.42 3.43 10.82
C ASN A 85 -9.34 2.58 9.92
N TRP A 86 -9.62 3.09 8.71
CA TRP A 86 -10.48 2.46 7.70
C TRP A 86 -11.97 2.35 8.13
N ALA A 87 -12.35 3.16 9.12
CA ALA A 87 -13.71 3.18 9.68
C ALA A 87 -14.58 4.32 9.13
N SER A 88 -13.98 5.27 8.39
CA SER A 88 -14.71 6.43 7.88
C SER A 88 -14.81 6.39 6.35
N ALA A 89 -16.02 6.64 5.84
CA ALA A 89 -16.29 6.92 4.43
C ALA A 89 -16.77 8.37 4.23
N ALA A 90 -16.41 9.28 5.14
CA ALA A 90 -16.84 10.67 5.06
C ALA A 90 -15.88 11.48 4.16
N SER A 91 -16.41 12.43 3.42
CA SER A 91 -15.64 13.37 2.61
C SER A 91 -14.74 14.31 3.43
N THR A 92 -14.98 14.40 4.73
CA THR A 92 -14.15 15.17 5.68
C THR A 92 -12.99 14.38 6.28
N SER A 93 -12.94 13.07 6.05
CA SER A 93 -11.83 12.21 6.43
C SER A 93 -10.93 11.95 5.23
N TYR A 94 -9.64 11.67 5.50
CA TYR A 94 -8.65 11.51 4.45
C TYR A 94 -7.84 10.24 4.63
N GLY A 95 -7.37 9.72 3.51
CA GLY A 95 -6.46 8.59 3.47
C GLY A 95 -5.35 8.78 2.42
N TRP A 96 -4.23 8.15 2.64
CA TRP A 96 -3.14 8.17 1.69
C TRP A 96 -3.31 7.10 0.63
N VAL A 97 -2.92 7.45 -0.60
CA VAL A 97 -3.01 6.58 -1.77
C VAL A 97 -1.66 6.51 -2.51
N GLY A 98 -1.41 5.40 -3.14
CA GLY A 98 -0.26 5.16 -3.99
C GLY A 98 -0.65 4.90 -5.46
N LEU A 99 0.36 4.79 -6.32
CA LEU A 99 0.22 4.49 -7.74
C LEU A 99 0.71 3.06 -8.01
N PRO A 100 -0.16 2.08 -8.17
CA PRO A 100 0.20 0.66 -8.34
C PRO A 100 1.03 0.42 -9.61
N ALA A 101 0.93 1.28 -10.61
CA ALA A 101 1.72 1.19 -11.85
C ALA A 101 3.22 1.51 -11.68
N SER A 102 3.62 2.06 -10.53
CA SER A 102 5.02 2.35 -10.24
C SER A 102 5.71 1.16 -9.58
N SER A 103 6.92 0.84 -10.00
CA SER A 103 7.81 -0.07 -9.28
C SER A 103 8.57 0.61 -8.14
N ARG A 104 8.59 1.94 -8.09
CA ARG A 104 9.20 2.67 -6.97
C ARG A 104 8.33 2.53 -5.73
N LYS A 105 8.85 1.92 -4.68
CA LYS A 105 8.13 1.61 -3.43
C LYS A 105 7.47 2.83 -2.79
N SER A 106 8.17 3.96 -2.74
CA SER A 106 7.64 5.21 -2.19
C SER A 106 6.49 5.77 -3.02
N THR A 107 6.44 5.55 -4.31
CA THR A 107 5.36 6.02 -5.19
C THR A 107 4.20 5.02 -5.24
N ALA A 108 4.52 3.73 -5.31
CA ALA A 108 3.51 2.67 -5.39
C ALA A 108 2.72 2.55 -4.09
N PHE A 109 3.41 2.63 -2.94
CA PHE A 109 2.77 2.36 -1.66
C PHE A 109 2.22 3.62 -0.98
N ALA A 110 2.98 4.69 -0.97
CA ALA A 110 2.45 5.95 -0.49
C ALA A 110 3.20 7.08 -1.07
N ASN A 111 2.63 7.94 -1.42
CA ASN A 111 3.01 9.23 -1.64
C ASN A 111 3.01 9.74 -2.90
N TYR A 112 2.17 10.57 -2.80
CA TYR A 112 2.42 11.74 -3.58
C TYR A 112 2.20 13.00 -2.74
N ALA A 113 3.09 13.24 -1.81
CA ALA A 113 3.13 14.48 -1.04
C ALA A 113 3.19 15.71 -1.99
N THR A 114 3.71 15.53 -3.20
CA THR A 114 3.83 16.59 -4.20
C THR A 114 2.69 16.64 -5.21
N MET A 115 1.80 15.62 -5.28
CA MET A 115 0.67 15.59 -6.22
C MET A 115 -0.64 15.11 -5.58
N GLY A 116 -0.85 15.37 -4.31
CA GLY A 116 -2.11 15.05 -3.65
C GLY A 116 -2.32 13.57 -3.38
N GLY A 117 -1.34 12.91 -2.78
CA GLY A 117 -1.44 11.53 -2.31
C GLY A 117 -2.43 11.34 -1.16
N ILE A 118 -3.11 12.40 -0.77
CA ILE A 118 -4.22 12.39 0.18
C ILE A 118 -5.50 12.51 -0.63
N THR A 119 -6.46 11.65 -0.35
CA THR A 119 -7.79 11.70 -0.96
C THR A 119 -8.86 11.53 0.09
N GLN A 120 -10.06 12.01 -0.22
CA GLN A 120 -11.22 11.88 0.65
C GLN A 120 -11.66 10.42 0.74
N CYS A 121 -12.13 10.02 1.91
CA CYS A 121 -12.44 8.62 2.23
C CYS A 121 -13.74 8.10 1.61
N ASP A 122 -14.55 8.97 1.05
CA ASP A 122 -15.74 8.63 0.26
C ASP A 122 -15.42 8.20 -1.17
N ASN A 123 -14.14 8.25 -1.57
CA ASN A 123 -13.74 7.90 -2.93
C ASN A 123 -13.79 6.38 -3.16
N THR A 124 -14.78 5.94 -3.92
CA THR A 124 -15.02 4.53 -4.24
C THR A 124 -14.17 3.98 -5.41
N GLN A 125 -13.39 4.84 -6.06
CA GLN A 125 -12.56 4.45 -7.21
C GLN A 125 -11.23 3.81 -6.82
N HIS A 126 -10.79 3.99 -5.58
CA HIS A 126 -9.52 3.47 -5.12
C HIS A 126 -9.62 1.99 -4.72
N ARG A 127 -8.56 1.26 -4.99
CA ARG A 127 -8.41 -0.18 -4.71
C ARG A 127 -7.58 -0.39 -3.44
N VAL A 128 -7.48 -1.61 -3.00
CA VAL A 128 -6.57 -2.04 -1.93
C VAL A 128 -5.60 -3.08 -2.49
N TYR A 129 -4.37 -3.08 -1.97
CA TYR A 129 -3.43 -4.15 -2.26
C TYR A 129 -3.82 -5.41 -1.48
N CYS A 130 -4.03 -6.49 -2.16
CA CYS A 130 -4.19 -7.83 -1.58
C CYS A 130 -2.98 -8.65 -1.98
N LEU A 131 -2.19 -9.06 -0.99
CA LEU A 131 -1.02 -9.92 -1.18
C LEU A 131 -1.26 -11.20 -0.41
N GLN A 132 -0.82 -12.31 -0.98
CA GLN A 132 -0.84 -13.62 -0.36
C GLN A 132 0.61 -14.05 -0.08
N GLN A 133 0.83 -14.60 1.08
CA GLN A 133 2.07 -15.31 1.46
C GLN A 133 1.90 -16.80 1.29
#